data_ec383ab3dea3830ff3f4b78f490488e0
#
_entry.id   ec383ab3dea3830ff3f4b78f490488e0
#
_cell.length_a   1.000
_cell.length_b   1.000
_cell.length_c   1.000
_cell.angle_alpha   90.00
_cell.angle_beta   90.00
_cell.angle_gamma   90.00
#
_symmetry.space_group_name_H-M   'P 1'
#
loop_
_entity.id
_entity.type
_entity.pdbx_description
1 polymer ?
#
loop_
_entity_poly.entity_id
_entity_poly.type
_entity_poly.pdbx_seq_one_letter_code
_entity_poly.pdbx_strand_id
1 'polypeptide(L)'
;MTMQAAAAVPSRVGAGVSCHGGGVATDQPDSPHLLVPKMKASFYFGIADNDDKRDPAAKDRLRTAYDAAHLPAKIEVYAGCNHGWCVKDGAVYNEAGAEKAWGEMLGLYQTTLV
;
A
#
# COMPACT_ATOMS: atom_id res chain seq x y z
N MET A 1 -8.18 4.37 -4.07
CA MET A 1 -8.47 5.76 -3.69
C MET A 1 -7.29 6.49 -3.08
N THR A 2 -6.53 5.88 -2.16
CA THR A 2 -5.37 6.53 -1.54
C THR A 2 -4.33 7.02 -2.56
N MET A 3 -4.02 6.19 -3.55
CA MET A 3 -3.07 6.54 -4.60
C MET A 3 -3.62 7.66 -5.51
N GLN A 4 -4.91 7.61 -5.84
CA GLN A 4 -5.54 8.66 -6.63
C GLN A 4 -5.50 10.01 -5.89
N ALA A 5 -5.76 10.02 -4.58
CA ALA A 5 -5.69 11.24 -3.78
C ALA A 5 -4.27 11.81 -3.74
N ALA A 6 -3.27 10.96 -3.56
CA ALA A 6 -1.86 11.38 -3.53
C ALA A 6 -1.41 11.96 -4.86
N ALA A 7 -1.91 11.44 -5.98
CA ALA A 7 -1.61 11.95 -7.31
C ALA A 7 -2.38 13.25 -7.65
N ALA A 8 -3.62 13.36 -7.15
CA ALA A 8 -4.48 14.52 -7.44
C ALA A 8 -4.03 15.78 -6.68
N VAL A 9 -3.55 15.64 -5.44
CA VAL A 9 -3.10 16.76 -4.61
C VAL A 9 -1.72 16.49 -4.00
N PRO A 10 -0.69 16.34 -4.84
CA PRO A 10 0.63 15.89 -4.35
C PRO A 10 1.29 16.84 -3.36
N SER A 11 0.95 18.12 -3.40
CA SER A 11 1.48 19.10 -2.44
C SER A 11 0.88 18.98 -1.03
N ARG A 12 -0.19 18.21 -0.88
CA ARG A 12 -0.93 18.09 0.39
C ARG A 12 -0.83 16.68 1.00
N VAL A 13 -0.41 15.68 0.24
CA VAL A 13 -0.33 14.30 0.70
C VAL A 13 1.13 13.89 0.84
N GLY A 14 1.61 13.81 2.08
CA GLY A 14 2.99 13.44 2.38
C GLY A 14 3.21 11.95 2.63
N ALA A 15 2.17 11.22 2.99
CA ALA A 15 2.25 9.78 3.27
C ALA A 15 0.93 9.08 2.95
N GLY A 16 1.02 7.81 2.58
CA GLY A 16 -0.15 6.98 2.33
C GLY A 16 0.08 5.55 2.76
N VAL A 17 -0.97 4.88 3.21
CA VAL A 17 -0.95 3.48 3.63
C VAL A 17 -2.07 2.73 2.94
N SER A 18 -1.76 1.54 2.43
CA SER A 18 -2.75 0.62 1.89
C SER A 18 -2.55 -0.76 2.50
N CYS A 19 -3.54 -1.26 3.22
CA CYS A 19 -3.50 -2.58 3.84
C CYS A 19 -4.42 -3.59 3.15
N HIS A 20 -5.46 -3.13 2.50
CA HIS A 20 -6.46 -4.01 1.84
C HIS A 20 -6.65 -3.61 0.38
N GLY A 21 -5.62 -3.06 -0.25
CA GLY A 21 -5.72 -2.61 -1.62
C GLY A 21 -5.68 -3.77 -2.62
N GLY A 22 -6.79 -4.04 -3.28
CA GLY A 22 -6.80 -4.90 -4.46
C GLY A 22 -6.65 -4.05 -5.71
N GLY A 23 -5.98 -4.58 -6.72
CA GLY A 23 -5.84 -3.90 -8.00
C GLY A 23 -5.02 -2.61 -7.95
N VAL A 24 -4.09 -2.48 -7.00
CA VAL A 24 -3.26 -1.28 -6.88
C VAL A 24 -2.18 -1.21 -7.95
N ALA A 25 -1.80 -2.32 -8.53
CA ALA A 25 -0.85 -2.40 -9.63
C ALA A 25 -1.24 -3.56 -10.55
N THR A 26 -1.89 -3.24 -11.65
CA THR A 26 -2.36 -4.21 -12.64
C THR A 26 -1.70 -3.93 -13.99
N ASP A 27 -1.96 -4.78 -14.97
CA ASP A 27 -1.51 -4.59 -16.35
C ASP A 27 -2.45 -3.71 -17.18
N GLN A 28 -3.51 -3.18 -16.58
CA GLN A 28 -4.48 -2.34 -17.28
C GLN A 28 -3.99 -0.89 -17.38
N PRO A 29 -4.42 -0.14 -18.43
CA PRO A 29 -3.96 1.23 -18.63
C PRO A 29 -4.48 2.23 -17.59
N ASP A 30 -5.47 1.86 -16.78
CA ASP A 30 -6.00 2.69 -15.69
C ASP A 30 -5.49 2.28 -14.31
N SER A 31 -4.46 1.45 -14.25
CA SER A 31 -3.92 0.96 -12.98
C SER A 31 -3.41 2.09 -12.09
N PRO A 32 -3.71 2.08 -10.79
CA PRO A 32 -3.27 3.13 -9.86
C PRO A 32 -1.75 3.32 -9.79
N HIS A 33 -0.94 2.28 -10.00
CA HIS A 33 0.52 2.42 -9.94
C HIS A 33 1.07 3.34 -11.03
N LEU A 34 0.32 3.57 -12.11
CA LEU A 34 0.70 4.49 -13.18
C LEU A 34 0.62 5.96 -12.74
N LEU A 35 -0.02 6.24 -11.61
CA LEU A 35 -0.12 7.57 -11.03
C LEU A 35 1.10 7.96 -10.18
N VAL A 36 1.98 7.02 -9.87
CA VAL A 36 3.12 7.25 -8.98
C VAL A 36 4.00 8.42 -9.41
N PRO A 37 4.31 8.65 -10.70
CA PRO A 37 5.11 9.81 -11.10
C PRO A 37 4.49 11.17 -10.74
N LYS A 38 3.18 11.20 -10.47
CA LYS A 38 2.45 12.43 -10.09
C LYS A 38 2.42 12.68 -8.59
N MET A 39 2.94 11.74 -7.78
CA MET A 39 2.93 11.81 -6.32
C MET A 39 4.21 12.41 -5.78
N LYS A 40 4.15 12.85 -4.52
CA LYS A 40 5.32 13.23 -3.71
C LYS A 40 5.32 12.50 -2.37
N ALA A 41 4.40 11.56 -2.17
CA ALA A 41 4.18 10.89 -0.89
C ALA A 41 5.08 9.67 -0.73
N SER A 42 5.44 9.37 0.53
CA SER A 42 5.98 8.08 0.92
C SER A 42 4.83 7.12 1.20
N PHE A 43 5.01 5.83 0.89
CA PHE A 43 3.93 4.86 0.99
C PHE A 43 4.34 3.60 1.75
N TYR A 44 3.34 2.99 2.40
CA TYR A 44 3.43 1.64 2.93
C TYR A 44 2.30 0.80 2.33
N PHE A 45 2.66 -0.38 1.82
CA PHE A 45 1.70 -1.34 1.29
C PHE A 45 1.80 -2.64 2.07
N GLY A 46 0.72 -3.02 2.74
CA GLY A 46 0.56 -4.35 3.31
C GLY A 46 -0.33 -5.16 2.37
N ILE A 47 0.19 -6.26 1.83
CA ILE A 47 -0.51 -7.10 0.86
C ILE A 47 -0.93 -8.39 1.53
N ALA A 48 -2.23 -8.71 1.45
CA ALA A 48 -2.76 -9.95 1.98
C ALA A 48 -2.20 -11.15 1.23
N ASP A 49 -2.05 -12.27 1.93
CA ASP A 49 -1.53 -13.52 1.37
C ASP A 49 -2.34 -13.98 0.16
N ASN A 50 -3.68 -13.96 0.27
CA ASN A 50 -4.54 -14.37 -0.83
C ASN A 50 -4.52 -13.40 -2.01
N ASP A 51 -4.32 -12.11 -1.76
CA ASP A 51 -4.18 -11.12 -2.84
C ASP A 51 -2.85 -11.31 -3.57
N ASP A 52 -1.77 -11.58 -2.86
CA ASP A 52 -0.46 -11.86 -3.46
C ASP A 52 -0.49 -13.13 -4.31
N LYS A 53 -1.17 -14.18 -3.84
CA LYS A 53 -1.31 -15.42 -4.60
C LYS A 53 -2.14 -15.24 -5.87
N ARG A 54 -3.09 -14.31 -5.86
CA ARG A 54 -3.92 -14.01 -7.04
C ARG A 54 -3.14 -13.27 -8.12
N ASP A 55 -2.28 -12.32 -7.72
CA ASP A 55 -1.45 -11.55 -8.65
C ASP A 55 -0.07 -11.29 -8.04
N PRO A 56 0.85 -12.27 -8.09
CA PRO A 56 2.17 -12.12 -7.49
C PRO A 56 3.01 -10.99 -8.09
N ALA A 57 2.71 -10.58 -9.31
CA ALA A 57 3.45 -9.52 -10.00
C ALA A 57 3.07 -8.11 -9.53
N ALA A 58 1.96 -7.95 -8.79
CA ALA A 58 1.49 -6.63 -8.35
C ALA A 58 2.52 -5.91 -7.48
N LYS A 59 3.14 -6.63 -6.52
CA LYS A 59 4.16 -6.06 -5.65
C LYS A 59 5.40 -5.61 -6.43
N ASP A 60 5.76 -6.34 -7.47
CA ASP A 60 6.91 -5.99 -8.33
C ASP A 60 6.61 -4.76 -9.17
N ARG A 61 5.38 -4.63 -9.69
CA ARG A 61 4.94 -3.43 -10.41
C ARG A 61 4.98 -2.20 -9.52
N LEU A 62 4.52 -2.32 -8.27
CA LEU A 62 4.59 -1.25 -7.28
C LEU A 62 6.04 -0.85 -7.00
N ARG A 63 6.91 -1.83 -6.75
CA ARG A 63 8.33 -1.58 -6.46
C ARG A 63 8.99 -0.83 -7.60
N THR A 64 8.79 -1.29 -8.83
CA THR A 64 9.34 -0.65 -10.03
C THR A 64 8.86 0.78 -10.18
N ALA A 65 7.56 1.03 -9.97
CA ALA A 65 6.98 2.37 -10.11
C ALA A 65 7.55 3.36 -9.09
N TYR A 66 7.64 2.95 -7.81
CA TYR A 66 8.17 3.83 -6.77
C TYR A 66 9.68 4.05 -6.90
N ASP A 67 10.43 3.03 -7.29
CA ASP A 67 11.87 3.17 -7.53
C ASP A 67 12.15 4.11 -8.70
N ALA A 68 11.39 4.01 -9.78
CA ALA A 68 11.54 4.89 -10.95
C ALA A 68 11.21 6.35 -10.61
N ALA A 69 10.30 6.59 -9.69
CA ALA A 69 9.92 7.93 -9.24
C ALA A 69 10.79 8.45 -8.09
N HIS A 70 11.73 7.65 -7.58
CA HIS A 70 12.57 7.96 -6.41
C HIS A 70 11.74 8.29 -5.16
N LEU A 71 10.60 7.62 -4.98
CA LEU A 71 9.72 7.80 -3.82
C LEU A 71 9.89 6.65 -2.84
N PRO A 72 10.02 6.95 -1.52
CA PRO A 72 10.10 5.88 -0.52
C PRO A 72 8.82 5.07 -0.46
N ALA A 73 8.95 3.75 -0.52
CA ALA A 73 7.81 2.84 -0.36
C ALA A 73 8.30 1.55 0.29
N LYS A 74 7.53 1.06 1.27
CA LYS A 74 7.74 -0.24 1.88
C LYS A 74 6.58 -1.12 1.48
N ILE A 75 6.89 -2.26 0.88
CA ILE A 75 5.89 -3.19 0.35
C ILE A 75 6.13 -4.55 1.00
N GLU A 76 5.13 -5.03 1.75
CA GLU A 76 5.24 -6.29 2.48
C GLU A 76 4.04 -7.18 2.22
N VAL A 77 4.28 -8.50 2.10
CA VAL A 77 3.23 -9.51 2.03
C VAL A 77 3.02 -10.07 3.43
N TYR A 78 1.77 -10.11 3.87
CA TYR A 78 1.39 -10.63 5.18
C TYR A 78 0.99 -12.09 5.04
N ALA A 79 1.97 -12.99 5.20
CA ALA A 79 1.73 -14.42 5.14
C ALA A 79 0.69 -14.84 6.18
N GLY A 80 -0.27 -15.65 5.77
CA GLY A 80 -1.35 -16.10 6.65
C GLY A 80 -2.45 -15.09 6.92
N CYS A 81 -2.35 -13.86 6.41
CA CYS A 81 -3.37 -12.83 6.54
C CYS A 81 -4.16 -12.69 5.24
N ASN A 82 -5.46 -12.77 5.31
CA ASN A 82 -6.33 -12.63 4.15
C ASN A 82 -6.83 -11.19 3.99
N HIS A 83 -7.31 -10.86 2.80
CA HIS A 83 -7.85 -9.53 2.52
C HIS A 83 -8.89 -9.14 3.57
N GLY A 84 -8.68 -8.00 4.23
CA GLY A 84 -9.53 -7.54 5.32
C GLY A 84 -9.01 -7.86 6.73
N TRP A 85 -7.77 -8.35 6.88
CA TRP A 85 -7.23 -8.80 8.17
C TRP A 85 -7.16 -7.72 9.25
N CYS A 86 -7.14 -6.45 8.87
CA CYS A 86 -7.08 -5.34 9.84
C CYS A 86 -8.44 -4.97 10.43
N VAL A 87 -9.52 -5.51 9.92
CA VAL A 87 -10.87 -5.14 10.35
C VAL A 87 -11.24 -5.98 11.57
N LYS A 88 -11.25 -5.34 12.75
CA LYS A 88 -11.69 -5.97 13.99
C LYS A 88 -13.14 -6.44 13.83
N ASP A 89 -13.44 -7.59 14.36
CA ASP A 89 -14.76 -8.25 14.25
C ASP A 89 -15.08 -8.78 12.84
N GLY A 90 -14.16 -8.64 11.88
CA GLY A 90 -14.30 -9.28 10.58
C GLY A 90 -13.96 -10.77 10.63
N ALA A 91 -14.48 -11.53 9.67
CA ALA A 91 -14.30 -13.00 9.63
C ALA A 91 -12.83 -13.40 9.45
N VAL A 92 -12.01 -12.54 8.86
CA VAL A 92 -10.58 -12.81 8.57
C VAL A 92 -9.64 -11.98 9.45
N TYR A 93 -10.14 -11.38 10.52
CA TYR A 93 -9.32 -10.56 11.40
C TYR A 93 -8.11 -11.35 11.93
N ASN A 94 -6.93 -10.75 11.83
CA ASN A 94 -5.69 -11.30 12.35
C ASN A 94 -5.04 -10.23 13.24
N GLU A 95 -5.05 -10.44 14.55
CA GLU A 95 -4.57 -9.46 15.51
C GLU A 95 -3.09 -9.13 15.31
N ALA A 96 -2.23 -10.14 15.17
CA ALA A 96 -0.80 -9.92 14.99
C ALA A 96 -0.51 -9.14 13.71
N GLY A 97 -1.18 -9.48 12.60
CA GLY A 97 -1.06 -8.75 11.33
C GLY A 97 -1.59 -7.34 11.43
N ALA A 98 -2.74 -7.14 12.10
CA ALA A 98 -3.33 -5.82 12.27
C ALA A 98 -2.44 -4.92 13.13
N GLU A 99 -1.88 -5.43 14.21
CA GLU A 99 -0.98 -4.67 15.08
C GLU A 99 0.31 -4.30 14.36
N LYS A 100 0.86 -5.21 13.54
CA LYS A 100 2.03 -4.91 12.72
C LYS A 100 1.72 -3.80 11.72
N ALA A 101 0.60 -3.89 11.01
CA ALA A 101 0.20 -2.88 10.03
C ALA A 101 0.00 -1.51 10.69
N TRP A 102 -0.61 -1.48 11.86
CA TRP A 102 -0.80 -0.25 12.65
C TRP A 102 0.55 0.37 13.03
N GLY A 103 1.49 -0.43 13.52
CA GLY A 103 2.83 0.04 13.88
C GLY A 103 3.60 0.60 12.69
N GLU A 104 3.52 -0.06 11.53
CA GLU A 104 4.15 0.44 10.29
C GLU A 104 3.55 1.77 9.83
N MET A 105 2.22 1.91 9.94
CA MET A 105 1.54 3.15 9.60
C MET A 105 1.99 4.30 10.52
N LEU A 106 2.03 4.07 11.83
CA LEU A 106 2.48 5.07 12.79
C LEU A 106 3.93 5.46 12.54
N GLY A 107 4.81 4.49 12.27
CA GLY A 107 6.22 4.75 11.95
C GLY A 107 6.37 5.60 10.72
N LEU A 108 5.63 5.33 9.66
CA LEU A 108 5.63 6.12 8.44
C LEU A 108 5.20 7.57 8.72
N TYR A 109 4.14 7.77 9.47
CA TYR A 109 3.64 9.10 9.78
C TYR A 109 4.60 9.89 10.67
N GLN A 110 5.24 9.24 11.63
CA GLN A 110 6.23 9.87 12.50
C GLN A 110 7.44 10.39 11.74
N THR A 111 7.86 9.70 10.69
CA THR A 111 9.03 10.09 9.89
C THR A 111 8.70 11.04 8.75
N THR A 112 7.45 11.11 8.32
CA THR A 112 7.05 11.83 7.10
C THR A 112 6.25 13.10 7.39
N LEU A 113 5.47 13.14 8.47
CA LEU A 113 4.51 14.20 8.76
C LEU A 113 4.91 15.07 9.96
N VAL A 114 6.15 15.02 10.37
CA VAL A 114 6.67 15.84 11.48
C VAL A 114 7.18 17.18 11.01
#